data_236fc0b1334c40e15dbce249e9dfb281
#
_entry.id   236fc0b1334c40e15dbce249e9dfb281
#
_cell.length_a   1.000
_cell.length_b   1.000
_cell.length_c   1.000
_cell.angle_alpha   90.00
_cell.angle_beta   90.00
_cell.angle_gamma   90.00
#
_symmetry.space_group_name_H-M   'P 1'
#
loop_
_entity.id
_entity.type
_entity.pdbx_description
1 polymer ?
#
loop_
_entity_poly.entity_id
_entity_poly.type
_entity_poly.pdbx_seq_one_letter_code
_entity_poly.pdbx_strand_id
1 'polypeptide(L)'
;EGKQMLGIIGAMDEEVAQIKEKMTDVTVTSVAGMDFYQGKLGGKDAVVVRSGIGKVNAGMCSQILADRFHISAIVNTGIAGSLRAEINIGDIVVSTDAVQHDMDASGFGYRIGQIPRVDTFAFEADEKLRELAIECNQKVNPEIQAFPGRVVSGDQFISDKAKKEWLIGQFSASCTEMEGAAIAQAAYLNGIPFLIIRAISDKADDSAGMDYAAFEAQAIKHSVNLLLEMASRYEA
;
A
#
# COMPACT_ATOMS: atom_id res chain seq x y z
N GLU A 1 -5.09 -27.39 6.06
CA GLU A 1 -5.17 -26.41 4.95
C GLU A 1 -5.36 -25.04 5.54
N GLY A 2 -4.33 -24.15 5.41
CA GLY A 2 -4.40 -22.80 5.91
C GLY A 2 -5.49 -22.01 5.17
N LYS A 3 -6.21 -21.13 5.89
CA LYS A 3 -7.21 -20.26 5.26
C LYS A 3 -6.53 -19.38 4.20
N GLN A 4 -7.04 -19.44 2.98
CA GLN A 4 -6.67 -18.49 1.93
C GLN A 4 -7.53 -17.25 2.07
N MET A 5 -7.05 -16.26 2.83
CA MET A 5 -7.80 -15.02 3.07
C MET A 5 -6.90 -13.81 2.92
N LEU A 6 -7.24 -12.98 1.96
CA LEU A 6 -6.53 -11.74 1.68
C LEU A 6 -7.01 -10.62 2.60
N GLY A 7 -6.08 -9.95 3.29
CA GLY A 7 -6.36 -8.71 4.01
C GLY A 7 -6.07 -7.51 3.10
N ILE A 8 -7.03 -6.62 2.91
CA ILE A 8 -6.91 -5.43 2.07
C ILE A 8 -7.05 -4.19 2.95
N ILE A 9 -6.01 -3.35 2.96
CA ILE A 9 -5.96 -2.11 3.75
C ILE A 9 -5.90 -0.91 2.82
N GLY A 10 -6.82 0.04 3.02
CA GLY A 10 -6.69 1.40 2.50
C GLY A 10 -6.74 2.40 3.65
N ALA A 11 -6.10 3.55 3.51
CA ALA A 11 -6.04 4.55 4.58
C ALA A 11 -7.34 5.35 4.72
N MET A 12 -8.05 5.57 3.62
CA MET A 12 -9.23 6.43 3.54
C MET A 12 -10.44 5.67 2.97
N ASP A 13 -11.64 6.13 3.31
CA ASP A 13 -12.88 5.55 2.80
C ASP A 13 -12.93 5.53 1.27
N GLU A 14 -12.46 6.59 0.61
CA GLU A 14 -12.40 6.71 -0.85
C GLU A 14 -11.60 5.58 -1.50
N GLU A 15 -10.59 5.07 -0.81
CA GLU A 15 -9.72 3.99 -1.32
C GLU A 15 -10.35 2.60 -1.22
N VAL A 16 -11.28 2.40 -0.30
CA VAL A 16 -11.85 1.07 -0.02
C VAL A 16 -13.36 0.97 -0.22
N ALA A 17 -14.08 2.08 -0.32
CA ALA A 17 -15.55 2.07 -0.42
C ALA A 17 -16.07 1.21 -1.58
N GLN A 18 -15.52 1.38 -2.78
CA GLN A 18 -15.93 0.62 -3.97
C GLN A 18 -15.61 -0.87 -3.86
N ILE A 19 -14.54 -1.23 -3.14
CA ILE A 19 -14.18 -2.63 -2.89
C ILE A 19 -15.20 -3.25 -1.93
N LYS A 20 -15.53 -2.55 -0.85
CA LYS A 20 -16.55 -2.99 0.12
C LYS A 20 -17.91 -3.24 -0.52
N GLU A 21 -18.32 -2.37 -1.45
CA GLU A 21 -19.58 -2.51 -2.19
C GLU A 21 -19.67 -3.79 -3.01
N LYS A 22 -18.55 -4.34 -3.44
CA LYS A 22 -18.46 -5.58 -4.22
C LYS A 22 -18.42 -6.84 -3.37
N MET A 23 -18.32 -6.70 -2.05
CA MET A 23 -18.29 -7.85 -1.13
C MET A 23 -19.68 -8.44 -0.91
N THR A 24 -19.71 -9.75 -0.68
CA THR A 24 -20.92 -10.49 -0.29
C THR A 24 -20.68 -11.25 1.01
N ASP A 25 -21.76 -11.65 1.69
CA ASP A 25 -21.73 -12.41 2.96
C ASP A 25 -20.89 -11.73 4.04
N VAL A 26 -21.04 -10.42 4.18
CA VAL A 26 -20.18 -9.58 5.01
C VAL A 26 -20.58 -9.62 6.48
N THR A 27 -19.59 -9.81 7.35
CA THR A 27 -19.66 -9.57 8.80
C THR A 27 -18.72 -8.42 9.14
N VAL A 28 -19.18 -7.43 9.89
CA VAL A 28 -18.38 -6.27 10.30
C VAL A 28 -17.98 -6.42 11.77
N THR A 29 -16.69 -6.27 12.04
CA THR A 29 -16.13 -6.27 13.40
C THR A 29 -15.41 -4.94 13.61
N SER A 30 -15.75 -4.21 14.65
CA SER A 30 -15.12 -2.92 14.97
C SER A 30 -14.05 -3.12 16.07
N VAL A 31 -12.82 -2.69 15.76
CA VAL A 31 -11.68 -2.76 16.68
C VAL A 31 -10.83 -1.51 16.52
N ALA A 32 -10.48 -0.85 17.62
CA ALA A 32 -9.60 0.32 17.63
C ALA A 32 -10.06 1.44 16.67
N GLY A 33 -11.36 1.65 16.55
CA GLY A 33 -11.94 2.66 15.66
C GLY A 33 -11.94 2.29 14.18
N MET A 34 -11.64 1.04 13.84
CA MET A 34 -11.62 0.53 12.47
C MET A 34 -12.71 -0.53 12.29
N ASP A 35 -13.40 -0.48 11.15
CA ASP A 35 -14.41 -1.47 10.78
C ASP A 35 -13.81 -2.49 9.80
N PHE A 36 -13.71 -3.73 10.24
CA PHE A 36 -13.19 -4.86 9.47
C PHE A 36 -14.36 -5.59 8.80
N TYR A 37 -14.41 -5.51 7.47
CA TYR A 37 -15.42 -6.15 6.63
C TYR A 37 -14.89 -7.51 6.18
N GLN A 38 -15.36 -8.58 6.81
CA GLN A 38 -14.98 -9.93 6.43
C GLN A 38 -16.10 -10.59 5.62
N GLY A 39 -15.77 -11.13 4.47
CA GLY A 39 -16.75 -11.75 3.58
C GLY A 39 -16.11 -12.29 2.32
N LYS A 40 -16.86 -12.32 1.23
CA LYS A 40 -16.41 -12.77 -0.09
C LYS A 40 -16.13 -11.58 -0.99
N LEU A 41 -15.02 -11.63 -1.69
CA LEU A 41 -14.64 -10.68 -2.73
C LEU A 41 -14.14 -11.46 -3.94
N GLY A 42 -14.82 -11.32 -5.10
CA GLY A 42 -14.51 -12.14 -6.27
C GLY A 42 -14.65 -13.65 -6.02
N GLY A 43 -15.55 -14.05 -5.13
CA GLY A 43 -15.78 -15.45 -4.77
C GLY A 43 -14.79 -16.02 -3.75
N LYS A 44 -13.83 -15.24 -3.26
CA LYS A 44 -12.81 -15.67 -2.31
C LYS A 44 -12.92 -14.93 -0.97
N ASP A 45 -12.45 -15.56 0.10
CA ASP A 45 -12.47 -14.96 1.43
C ASP A 45 -11.52 -13.76 1.49
N ALA A 46 -12.01 -12.66 2.04
CA ALA A 46 -11.24 -11.42 2.21
C ALA A 46 -11.68 -10.64 3.43
N VAL A 47 -10.77 -9.82 3.95
CA VAL A 47 -11.08 -8.78 4.92
C VAL A 47 -10.67 -7.45 4.33
N VAL A 48 -11.58 -6.48 4.28
CA VAL A 48 -11.32 -5.12 3.79
C VAL A 48 -11.51 -4.14 4.94
N VAL A 49 -10.56 -3.23 5.12
CA VAL A 49 -10.57 -2.29 6.24
C VAL A 49 -9.98 -0.94 5.85
N ARG A 50 -10.57 0.14 6.39
CA ARG A 50 -9.98 1.47 6.39
C ARG A 50 -9.17 1.65 7.67
N SER A 51 -7.85 1.84 7.53
CA SER A 51 -6.96 2.00 8.67
C SER A 51 -7.00 3.39 9.31
N GLY A 52 -7.32 4.43 8.56
CA GLY A 52 -6.97 5.81 8.86
C GLY A 52 -5.58 6.15 8.32
N ILE A 53 -5.27 7.44 8.27
CA ILE A 53 -4.04 7.96 7.67
C ILE A 53 -2.87 7.83 8.67
N GLY A 54 -1.68 7.56 8.14
CA GLY A 54 -0.43 7.57 8.88
C GLY A 54 0.03 6.21 9.37
N LYS A 55 1.29 6.17 9.81
CA LYS A 55 2.00 4.93 10.14
C LYS A 55 1.42 4.20 11.36
N VAL A 56 1.00 4.92 12.38
CA VAL A 56 0.44 4.31 13.60
C VAL A 56 -0.86 3.59 13.28
N ASN A 57 -1.78 4.24 12.57
CA ASN A 57 -3.02 3.62 12.11
C ASN A 57 -2.76 2.38 11.26
N ALA A 58 -1.85 2.49 10.32
CA ALA A 58 -1.50 1.40 9.40
C ALA A 58 -0.88 0.20 10.13
N GLY A 59 0.03 0.45 11.06
CA GLY A 59 0.67 -0.59 11.87
C GLY A 59 -0.31 -1.30 12.79
N MET A 60 -1.18 -0.56 13.48
CA MET A 60 -2.25 -1.13 14.32
C MET A 60 -3.20 -2.01 13.49
N CYS A 61 -3.65 -1.50 12.36
CA CYS A 61 -4.55 -2.23 11.46
C CYS A 61 -3.95 -3.55 11.00
N SER A 62 -2.69 -3.54 10.58
CA SER A 62 -1.97 -4.73 10.13
C SER A 62 -1.85 -5.78 11.24
N GLN A 63 -1.54 -5.36 12.47
CA GLN A 63 -1.43 -6.28 13.60
C GLN A 63 -2.78 -6.89 13.96
N ILE A 64 -3.86 -6.11 13.92
CA ILE A 64 -5.22 -6.65 14.18
C ILE A 64 -5.61 -7.68 13.12
N LEU A 65 -5.32 -7.41 11.84
CA LEU A 65 -5.55 -8.39 10.77
C LEU A 65 -4.81 -9.69 11.02
N ALA A 66 -3.52 -9.60 11.36
CA ALA A 66 -2.69 -10.77 11.62
C ALA A 66 -3.20 -11.59 12.81
N ASP A 67 -3.54 -10.91 13.90
CA ASP A 67 -3.84 -11.54 15.19
C ASP A 67 -5.27 -12.07 15.27
N ARG A 68 -6.25 -11.32 14.74
CA ARG A 68 -7.68 -11.65 14.89
C ARG A 68 -8.32 -12.32 13.68
N PHE A 69 -7.81 -12.06 12.49
CA PHE A 69 -8.45 -12.54 11.25
C PHE A 69 -7.67 -13.67 10.56
N HIS A 70 -6.45 -13.95 11.00
CA HIS A 70 -5.62 -15.03 10.48
C HIS A 70 -5.49 -15.00 8.95
N ILE A 71 -5.23 -13.81 8.41
CA ILE A 71 -5.07 -13.60 6.98
C ILE A 71 -3.80 -14.29 6.46
N SER A 72 -3.79 -14.67 5.17
CA SER A 72 -2.66 -15.31 4.52
C SER A 72 -1.71 -14.34 3.81
N ALA A 73 -2.19 -13.14 3.49
CA ALA A 73 -1.40 -12.06 2.90
C ALA A 73 -2.07 -10.72 3.16
N ILE A 74 -1.28 -9.64 3.12
CA ILE A 74 -1.78 -8.26 3.21
C ILE A 74 -1.49 -7.54 1.91
N VAL A 75 -2.50 -6.88 1.36
CA VAL A 75 -2.36 -5.94 0.25
C VAL A 75 -2.79 -4.56 0.71
N ASN A 76 -1.91 -3.58 0.55
CA ASN A 76 -2.23 -2.18 0.77
C ASN A 76 -2.62 -1.55 -0.56
N THR A 77 -3.76 -0.90 -0.60
CA THR A 77 -4.25 -0.15 -1.74
C THR A 77 -4.33 1.33 -1.41
N GLY A 78 -4.17 2.18 -2.40
CA GLY A 78 -4.29 3.63 -2.22
C GLY A 78 -3.56 4.40 -3.30
N ILE A 79 -3.35 5.66 -3.02
CA ILE A 79 -2.69 6.62 -3.92
C ILE A 79 -1.32 7.01 -3.37
N ALA A 80 -0.48 7.57 -4.23
CA ALA A 80 0.87 8.00 -3.87
C ALA A 80 1.36 9.12 -4.80
N GLY A 81 2.42 9.81 -4.38
CA GLY A 81 3.17 10.74 -5.21
C GLY A 81 4.32 10.04 -5.92
N SER A 82 4.48 10.28 -7.22
CA SER A 82 5.59 9.70 -8.00
C SER A 82 6.92 10.35 -7.65
N LEU A 83 7.95 9.54 -7.51
CA LEU A 83 9.35 9.96 -7.33
C LEU A 83 10.21 9.70 -8.57
N ARG A 84 9.60 9.22 -9.67
CA ARG A 84 10.30 8.96 -10.93
C ARG A 84 9.59 9.66 -12.08
N ALA A 85 10.37 10.27 -12.97
CA ALA A 85 9.84 11.06 -14.08
C ALA A 85 8.96 10.24 -15.04
N GLU A 86 9.31 8.98 -15.27
CA GLU A 86 8.61 8.07 -16.18
C GLU A 86 7.31 7.49 -15.60
N ILE A 87 7.11 7.60 -14.29
CA ILE A 87 5.87 7.13 -13.65
C ILE A 87 4.90 8.30 -13.59
N ASN A 88 3.86 8.24 -14.40
CA ASN A 88 2.91 9.33 -14.62
C ASN A 88 1.68 9.22 -13.72
N ILE A 89 0.95 10.33 -13.59
CA ILE A 89 -0.34 10.36 -12.93
C ILE A 89 -1.26 9.33 -13.60
N GLY A 90 -1.88 8.48 -12.78
CA GLY A 90 -2.70 7.35 -13.23
C GLY A 90 -1.97 6.02 -13.29
N ASP A 91 -0.66 6.01 -13.47
CA ASP A 91 0.15 4.79 -13.41
C ASP A 91 0.13 4.17 -12.00
N ILE A 92 0.54 2.90 -11.93
CA ILE A 92 0.57 2.15 -10.68
C ILE A 92 2.01 1.77 -10.33
N VAL A 93 2.33 1.87 -9.05
CA VAL A 93 3.55 1.30 -8.46
C VAL A 93 3.16 0.06 -7.67
N VAL A 94 3.84 -1.05 -7.93
CA VAL A 94 3.76 -2.28 -7.13
C VAL A 94 5.09 -2.48 -6.40
N SER A 95 5.05 -2.63 -5.10
CA SER A 95 6.27 -2.61 -4.29
C SER A 95 7.21 -3.78 -4.57
N THR A 96 8.50 -3.48 -4.68
CA THR A 96 9.57 -4.46 -4.52
C THR A 96 9.97 -4.56 -3.05
N ASP A 97 10.05 -3.41 -2.38
CA ASP A 97 10.28 -3.27 -0.95
C ASP A 97 9.70 -1.96 -0.43
N ALA A 98 9.77 -1.75 0.88
CA ALA A 98 9.31 -0.52 1.51
C ALA A 98 10.26 -0.08 2.63
N VAL A 99 10.42 1.25 2.77
CA VAL A 99 11.26 1.89 3.79
C VAL A 99 10.52 3.07 4.40
N GLN A 100 10.67 3.27 5.71
CA GLN A 100 10.16 4.47 6.38
C GLN A 100 11.16 5.60 6.21
N HIS A 101 10.84 6.60 5.40
CA HIS A 101 11.77 7.69 5.07
C HIS A 101 11.99 8.69 6.21
N ASP A 102 11.10 8.71 7.18
CA ASP A 102 11.18 9.60 8.36
C ASP A 102 11.73 8.89 9.62
N MET A 103 12.21 7.66 9.47
CA MET A 103 12.97 6.99 10.52
C MET A 103 14.42 7.46 10.46
N ASP A 104 14.85 8.22 11.43
CA ASP A 104 16.20 8.78 11.50
C ASP A 104 16.86 8.51 12.85
N ALA A 105 17.72 7.51 12.87
CA ALA A 105 18.60 7.20 13.99
C ALA A 105 20.07 7.41 13.60
N SER A 106 20.33 8.31 12.65
CA SER A 106 21.69 8.61 12.15
C SER A 106 22.63 9.11 13.23
N GLY A 107 22.11 9.75 14.29
CA GLY A 107 22.91 10.13 15.46
C GLY A 107 23.55 8.95 16.21
N PHE A 108 23.04 7.73 16.00
CA PHE A 108 23.64 6.49 16.51
C PHE A 108 24.38 5.69 15.42
N GLY A 109 24.65 6.30 14.27
CA GLY A 109 25.37 5.67 13.17
C GLY A 109 24.52 4.81 12.22
N TYR A 110 23.20 4.82 12.35
CA TYR A 110 22.32 4.12 11.44
C TYR A 110 22.10 4.91 10.15
N ARG A 111 21.92 4.19 9.06
CA ARG A 111 21.47 4.78 7.79
C ARG A 111 20.07 5.35 7.97
N ILE A 112 19.76 6.51 7.36
CA ILE A 112 18.41 7.06 7.36
C ILE A 112 17.44 6.04 6.73
N GLY A 113 16.32 5.78 7.41
CA GLY A 113 15.36 4.74 7.06
C GLY A 113 15.59 3.40 7.76
N GLN A 114 16.78 3.19 8.31
CA GLN A 114 17.08 1.97 9.07
C GLN A 114 16.42 2.05 10.46
N ILE A 115 15.60 1.08 10.78
CA ILE A 115 15.04 0.92 12.12
C ILE A 115 16.11 0.25 12.97
N PRO A 116 16.54 0.88 14.10
CA PRO A 116 17.54 0.29 14.99
C PRO A 116 17.13 -1.11 15.46
N ARG A 117 18.09 -2.04 15.46
CA ARG A 117 17.93 -3.43 15.95
C ARG A 117 16.96 -4.28 15.11
N VAL A 118 16.59 -3.84 13.92
CA VAL A 118 15.87 -4.65 12.94
C VAL A 118 16.88 -5.13 11.91
N ASP A 119 16.86 -6.41 11.55
CA ASP A 119 17.89 -7.07 10.75
C ASP A 119 17.85 -6.70 9.26
N THR A 120 16.86 -5.95 8.82
CA THR A 120 16.76 -5.51 7.43
C THR A 120 16.57 -4.00 7.33
N PHE A 121 17.13 -3.40 6.27
CA PHE A 121 16.90 -1.99 5.94
C PHE A 121 15.55 -1.77 5.28
N ALA A 122 15.19 -2.61 4.33
CA ALA A 122 13.95 -2.53 3.59
C ALA A 122 13.15 -3.84 3.75
N PHE A 123 11.83 -3.72 3.83
CA PHE A 123 10.94 -4.87 3.94
C PHE A 123 10.56 -5.34 2.54
N GLU A 124 10.97 -6.54 2.15
CA GLU A 124 10.73 -7.08 0.82
C GLU A 124 9.27 -7.51 0.64
N ALA A 125 8.66 -7.07 -0.45
CA ALA A 125 7.33 -7.49 -0.84
C ALA A 125 7.34 -8.90 -1.46
N ASP A 126 6.18 -9.55 -1.45
CA ASP A 126 6.03 -10.88 -2.03
C ASP A 126 6.07 -10.83 -3.56
N GLU A 127 6.96 -11.60 -4.16
CA GLU A 127 7.15 -11.61 -5.61
C GLU A 127 5.93 -12.16 -6.36
N LYS A 128 5.32 -13.23 -5.85
CA LYS A 128 4.13 -13.83 -6.49
C LYS A 128 2.94 -12.87 -6.50
N LEU A 129 2.71 -12.17 -5.38
CA LEU A 129 1.68 -11.14 -5.32
C LEU A 129 1.96 -10.01 -6.30
N ARG A 130 3.22 -9.58 -6.44
CA ARG A 130 3.62 -8.53 -7.37
C ARG A 130 3.39 -8.95 -8.82
N GLU A 131 3.81 -10.15 -9.19
CA GLU A 131 3.58 -10.69 -10.54
C GLU A 131 2.09 -10.77 -10.86
N LEU A 132 1.28 -11.28 -9.93
CA LEU A 132 -0.18 -11.33 -10.08
C LEU A 132 -0.77 -9.93 -10.28
N ALA A 133 -0.33 -8.94 -9.50
CA ALA A 133 -0.79 -7.57 -9.63
C ALA A 133 -0.46 -6.97 -11.01
N ILE A 134 0.75 -7.21 -11.52
CA ILE A 134 1.18 -6.72 -12.84
C ILE A 134 0.31 -7.36 -13.95
N GLU A 135 0.07 -8.66 -13.91
CA GLU A 135 -0.79 -9.35 -14.86
C GLU A 135 -2.24 -8.82 -14.82
N CYS A 136 -2.78 -8.66 -13.61
CA CYS A 136 -4.12 -8.11 -13.42
C CYS A 136 -4.24 -6.69 -13.98
N ASN A 137 -3.22 -5.85 -13.74
CA ASN A 137 -3.23 -4.48 -14.26
C ASN A 137 -3.25 -4.44 -15.78
N GLN A 138 -2.48 -5.28 -16.45
CA GLN A 138 -2.48 -5.37 -17.91
C GLN A 138 -3.86 -5.71 -18.47
N LYS A 139 -4.61 -6.54 -17.75
CA LYS A 139 -5.96 -6.95 -18.15
C LYS A 139 -7.00 -5.84 -17.93
N VAL A 140 -7.00 -5.20 -16.75
CA VAL A 140 -8.08 -4.29 -16.34
C VAL A 140 -7.79 -2.81 -16.57
N ASN A 141 -6.52 -2.43 -16.67
CA ASN A 141 -6.08 -1.05 -16.91
C ASN A 141 -5.03 -1.01 -18.04
N PRO A 142 -5.36 -1.47 -19.26
CA PRO A 142 -4.37 -1.58 -20.34
C PRO A 142 -3.81 -0.24 -20.83
N GLU A 143 -4.45 0.87 -20.48
CA GLU A 143 -4.03 2.24 -20.83
C GLU A 143 -2.93 2.80 -19.92
N ILE A 144 -2.62 2.15 -18.80
CA ILE A 144 -1.58 2.57 -17.87
C ILE A 144 -0.59 1.44 -17.59
N GLN A 145 0.55 1.78 -17.00
CA GLN A 145 1.58 0.81 -16.62
C GLN A 145 1.60 0.56 -15.11
N ALA A 146 2.01 -0.65 -14.72
CA ALA A 146 2.38 -1.00 -13.37
C ALA A 146 3.91 -1.14 -13.28
N PHE A 147 4.54 -0.32 -12.45
CA PHE A 147 5.98 -0.28 -12.27
C PHE A 147 6.36 -0.95 -10.96
N PRO A 148 7.21 -1.98 -10.97
CA PRO A 148 7.81 -2.46 -9.73
C PRO A 148 8.81 -1.43 -9.21
N GLY A 149 8.84 -1.23 -7.90
CA GLY A 149 9.78 -0.30 -7.30
C GLY A 149 9.65 -0.15 -5.79
N ARG A 150 10.62 0.57 -5.21
CA ARG A 150 10.62 0.88 -3.78
C ARG A 150 9.56 1.92 -3.44
N VAL A 151 8.81 1.64 -2.38
CA VAL A 151 7.87 2.57 -1.77
C VAL A 151 8.51 3.15 -0.51
N VAL A 152 8.47 4.47 -0.34
CA VAL A 152 8.90 5.12 0.90
C VAL A 152 7.72 5.79 1.58
N SER A 153 7.61 5.60 2.90
CA SER A 153 6.49 6.08 3.69
C SER A 153 6.96 6.93 4.87
N GLY A 154 6.20 7.95 5.20
CA GLY A 154 6.39 8.76 6.38
C GLY A 154 5.10 9.47 6.77
N ASP A 155 5.05 10.04 7.97
CA ASP A 155 3.90 10.81 8.45
C ASP A 155 3.93 12.24 7.90
N GLN A 156 4.10 12.35 6.57
CA GLN A 156 4.23 13.61 5.84
C GLN A 156 3.62 13.49 4.46
N PHE A 157 2.78 14.47 4.08
CA PHE A 157 2.39 14.66 2.69
C PHE A 157 3.51 15.41 1.96
N ILE A 158 4.15 14.76 0.99
CA ILE A 158 5.30 15.35 0.27
C ILE A 158 4.80 16.23 -0.87
N SER A 159 5.00 17.54 -0.72
CA SER A 159 4.55 18.59 -1.66
C SER A 159 5.60 19.66 -1.90
N ASP A 160 6.87 19.31 -1.81
CA ASP A 160 8.02 20.20 -1.89
C ASP A 160 9.11 19.55 -2.76
N LYS A 161 9.54 20.27 -3.78
CA LYS A 161 10.56 19.80 -4.73
C LYS A 161 11.87 19.39 -4.03
N ALA A 162 12.32 20.16 -3.05
CA ALA A 162 13.57 19.88 -2.32
C ALA A 162 13.45 18.58 -1.53
N LYS A 163 12.31 18.35 -0.89
CA LYS A 163 12.04 17.09 -0.16
C LYS A 163 11.94 15.91 -1.11
N LYS A 164 11.29 16.07 -2.25
CA LYS A 164 11.23 15.06 -3.31
C LYS A 164 12.64 14.66 -3.77
N GLU A 165 13.48 15.63 -4.09
CA GLU A 165 14.86 15.38 -4.53
C GLU A 165 15.69 14.67 -3.44
N TRP A 166 15.48 15.04 -2.19
CA TRP A 166 16.11 14.38 -1.05
C TRP A 166 15.68 12.90 -0.94
N LEU A 167 14.39 12.61 -1.09
CA LEU A 167 13.87 11.25 -1.06
C LEU A 167 14.47 10.39 -2.20
N ILE A 168 14.56 10.96 -3.40
CA ILE A 168 15.18 10.29 -4.55
C ILE A 168 16.65 9.98 -4.26
N GLY A 169 17.38 10.97 -3.76
CA GLY A 169 18.82 10.82 -3.45
C GLY A 169 19.10 9.80 -2.34
N GLN A 170 18.23 9.76 -1.31
CA GLN A 170 18.42 8.85 -0.17
C GLN A 170 18.01 7.41 -0.47
N PHE A 171 16.93 7.21 -1.22
CA PHE A 171 16.26 5.91 -1.29
C PHE A 171 16.15 5.33 -2.70
N SER A 172 16.33 6.12 -3.74
CA SER A 172 16.05 5.72 -5.14
C SER A 172 14.65 5.13 -5.30
N ALA A 173 13.67 5.71 -4.60
CA ALA A 173 12.32 5.19 -4.52
C ALA A 173 11.47 5.57 -5.74
N SER A 174 10.42 4.78 -5.98
CA SER A 174 9.48 4.99 -7.09
C SER A 174 8.29 5.86 -6.71
N CYS A 175 7.83 5.78 -5.47
CA CYS A 175 6.75 6.64 -4.96
C CYS A 175 6.85 6.85 -3.45
N THR A 176 6.10 7.84 -2.97
CA THR A 176 6.01 8.18 -1.55
C THR A 176 4.55 8.27 -1.12
N GLU A 177 4.27 7.80 0.08
CA GLU A 177 2.95 7.78 0.69
C GLU A 177 3.09 7.72 2.22
N MET A 178 2.02 7.40 2.97
CA MET A 178 2.03 7.61 4.41
C MET A 178 1.74 6.34 5.25
N GLU A 179 1.60 5.15 4.65
CA GLU A 179 1.18 3.93 5.37
C GLU A 179 1.97 2.67 5.02
N GLY A 180 2.37 2.52 3.77
CA GLY A 180 2.81 1.25 3.22
C GLY A 180 3.99 0.61 3.94
N ALA A 181 5.00 1.39 4.31
CA ALA A 181 6.17 0.85 5.01
C ALA A 181 5.85 0.41 6.45
N ALA A 182 4.84 1.00 7.09
CA ALA A 182 4.37 0.54 8.40
C ALA A 182 3.63 -0.80 8.28
N ILE A 183 2.81 -0.95 7.24
CA ILE A 183 2.17 -2.23 6.91
C ILE A 183 3.22 -3.31 6.61
N ALA A 184 4.21 -2.95 5.81
CA ALA A 184 5.32 -3.84 5.45
C ALA A 184 6.10 -4.31 6.68
N GLN A 185 6.40 -3.40 7.62
CA GLN A 185 7.08 -3.74 8.86
C GLN A 185 6.25 -4.70 9.72
N ALA A 186 4.96 -4.43 9.88
CA ALA A 186 4.07 -5.31 10.64
C ALA A 186 3.96 -6.69 9.99
N ALA A 187 3.84 -6.76 8.68
CA ALA A 187 3.82 -8.01 7.92
C ALA A 187 5.11 -8.79 8.11
N TYR A 188 6.26 -8.13 7.98
CA TYR A 188 7.59 -8.72 8.20
C TYR A 188 7.70 -9.34 9.59
N LEU A 189 7.32 -8.61 10.64
CA LEU A 189 7.41 -9.07 12.02
C LEU A 189 6.45 -10.24 12.31
N ASN A 190 5.33 -10.33 11.60
CA ASN A 190 4.37 -11.43 11.71
C ASN A 190 4.61 -12.57 10.72
N GLY A 191 5.63 -12.48 9.86
CA GLY A 191 5.91 -13.50 8.85
C GLY A 191 4.82 -13.64 7.79
N ILE A 192 4.12 -12.56 7.45
CA ILE A 192 3.01 -12.53 6.49
C ILE A 192 3.47 -11.88 5.19
N PRO A 193 3.23 -12.52 4.03
CA PRO A 193 3.48 -11.90 2.73
C PRO A 193 2.67 -10.61 2.56
N PHE A 194 3.26 -9.60 1.93
CA PHE A 194 2.56 -8.36 1.64
C PHE A 194 2.90 -7.81 0.25
N LEU A 195 2.04 -6.93 -0.23
CA LEU A 195 2.28 -6.10 -1.41
C LEU A 195 1.65 -4.73 -1.20
N ILE A 196 2.37 -3.68 -1.58
CA ILE A 196 1.83 -2.32 -1.64
C ILE A 196 1.53 -2.00 -3.10
N ILE A 197 0.30 -1.57 -3.36
CA ILE A 197 -0.18 -1.16 -4.69
C ILE A 197 -0.65 0.28 -4.58
N ARG A 198 0.00 1.18 -5.29
CA ARG A 198 -0.35 2.61 -5.25
C ARG A 198 -0.56 3.17 -6.65
N ALA A 199 -1.72 3.78 -6.87
CA ALA A 199 -1.98 4.56 -8.06
C ALA A 199 -1.49 5.99 -7.88
N ILE A 200 -0.82 6.54 -8.87
CA ILE A 200 -0.19 7.85 -8.77
C ILE A 200 -1.23 8.96 -8.97
N SER A 201 -1.37 9.83 -7.98
CA SER A 201 -2.25 10.99 -7.99
C SER A 201 -1.53 12.31 -8.23
N ASP A 202 -0.21 12.33 -8.00
CA ASP A 202 0.62 13.54 -8.07
C ASP A 202 2.11 13.19 -8.24
N LYS A 203 2.94 14.21 -8.39
CA LYS A 203 4.39 14.06 -8.58
C LYS A 203 5.22 14.39 -7.33
N ALA A 204 4.60 14.50 -6.17
CA ALA A 204 5.27 14.79 -4.89
C ALA A 204 6.11 16.08 -4.92
N ASP A 205 5.72 17.07 -5.68
CA ASP A 205 6.39 18.35 -5.84
C ASP A 205 5.48 19.53 -5.47
N ASP A 206 5.85 20.75 -5.85
CA ASP A 206 5.11 21.96 -5.48
C ASP A 206 3.67 22.00 -6.03
N SER A 207 3.35 21.21 -7.06
CA SER A 207 2.00 21.08 -7.62
C SER A 207 1.20 19.91 -7.01
N ALA A 208 1.79 19.13 -6.08
CA ALA A 208 1.19 17.90 -5.56
C ALA A 208 -0.21 18.11 -4.98
N GLY A 209 -0.44 19.17 -4.23
CA GLY A 209 -1.75 19.44 -3.64
C GLY A 209 -2.85 19.67 -4.69
N MET A 210 -2.55 20.38 -5.76
CA MET A 210 -3.46 20.59 -6.88
C MET A 210 -3.72 19.31 -7.67
N ASP A 211 -2.65 18.58 -7.98
CA ASP A 211 -2.71 17.34 -8.74
C ASP A 211 -3.47 16.27 -7.95
N TYR A 212 -3.22 16.15 -6.66
CA TYR A 212 -3.94 15.24 -5.76
C TYR A 212 -5.45 15.50 -5.84
N ALA A 213 -5.88 16.75 -5.66
CA ALA A 213 -7.31 17.11 -5.69
C ALA A 213 -7.95 16.81 -7.06
N ALA A 214 -7.21 17.02 -8.15
CA ALA A 214 -7.73 16.85 -9.52
C ALA A 214 -7.79 15.37 -9.95
N PHE A 215 -6.83 14.54 -9.53
CA PHE A 215 -6.63 13.20 -10.07
C PHE A 215 -6.87 12.03 -9.10
N GLU A 216 -7.17 12.32 -7.82
CA GLU A 216 -7.42 11.32 -6.79
C GLU A 216 -8.46 10.28 -7.22
N ALA A 217 -9.63 10.72 -7.68
CA ALA A 217 -10.73 9.83 -8.03
C ALA A 217 -10.36 8.87 -9.18
N GLN A 218 -9.65 9.37 -10.19
CA GLN A 218 -9.20 8.55 -11.31
C GLN A 218 -8.13 7.54 -10.88
N ALA A 219 -7.18 7.96 -10.06
CA ALA A 219 -6.14 7.09 -9.52
C ALA A 219 -6.75 5.96 -8.68
N ILE A 220 -7.70 6.29 -7.80
CA ILE A 220 -8.42 5.29 -7.00
C ILE A 220 -9.15 4.28 -7.89
N LYS A 221 -9.76 4.71 -8.98
CA LYS A 221 -10.45 3.82 -9.91
C LYS A 221 -9.50 2.78 -10.50
N HIS A 222 -8.29 3.17 -10.87
CA HIS A 222 -7.28 2.22 -11.38
C HIS A 222 -6.89 1.19 -10.32
N SER A 223 -6.65 1.61 -9.08
CA SER A 223 -6.32 0.69 -8.01
C SER A 223 -7.47 -0.23 -7.64
N VAL A 224 -8.71 0.28 -7.60
CA VAL A 224 -9.90 -0.55 -7.33
C VAL A 224 -10.07 -1.64 -8.40
N ASN A 225 -9.99 -1.29 -9.68
CA ASN A 225 -10.08 -2.26 -10.78
C ASN A 225 -9.04 -3.38 -10.63
N LEU A 226 -7.80 -2.99 -10.31
CA LEU A 226 -6.71 -3.94 -10.10
C LEU A 226 -7.01 -4.86 -8.90
N LEU A 227 -7.41 -4.30 -7.77
CA LEU A 227 -7.67 -5.07 -6.55
C LEU A 227 -8.82 -6.07 -6.73
N LEU A 228 -9.89 -5.70 -7.41
CA LEU A 228 -11.02 -6.60 -7.67
C LEU A 228 -10.60 -7.80 -8.51
N GLU A 229 -9.83 -7.58 -9.56
CA GLU A 229 -9.30 -8.67 -10.40
C GLU A 229 -8.32 -9.55 -9.61
N MET A 230 -7.42 -8.93 -8.87
CA MET A 230 -6.42 -9.62 -8.07
C MET A 230 -7.08 -10.50 -6.99
N ALA A 231 -8.07 -9.98 -6.28
CA ALA A 231 -8.80 -10.72 -5.25
C ALA A 231 -9.49 -11.96 -5.82
N SER A 232 -10.05 -11.88 -7.02
CA SER A 232 -10.71 -13.02 -7.68
C SER A 232 -9.74 -14.12 -8.09
N ARG A 233 -8.46 -13.81 -8.26
CA ARG A 233 -7.41 -14.74 -8.73
C ARG A 233 -6.43 -15.15 -7.65
N TYR A 234 -6.53 -14.57 -6.45
CA TYR A 234 -5.58 -14.83 -5.36
C TYR A 234 -5.64 -16.28 -4.90
N GLU A 235 -4.47 -16.89 -4.79
CA GLU A 235 -4.22 -18.20 -4.18
C GLU A 235 -2.99 -18.11 -3.28
N ALA A 236 -3.11 -18.59 -2.04
CA ALA A 236 -2.02 -18.52 -1.06
C ALA A 236 -0.93 -19.59 -1.33
#